data_009abb7c954509b1c2cacc6809ca75f6
#
_entry.id   009abb7c954509b1c2cacc6809ca75f6
#
_cell.length_a   1.000
_cell.length_b   1.000
_cell.length_c   1.000
_cell.angle_alpha   90.00
_cell.angle_beta   90.00
_cell.angle_gamma   90.00
#
_symmetry.space_group_name_H-M   'P 1'
#
loop_
_entity.id
_entity.type
_entity.pdbx_description
1 polymer ?
#
loop_
_entity_poly.entity_id
_entity_poly.type
_entity_poly.pdbx_seq_one_letter_code
_entity_poly.pdbx_strand_id
1 'polypeptide(L)'
;HSLVGQIHKGEQLLLDHEDERMIEYNKFVCNLGADYINYFASSGAGMKLKNPKQVRIDETWSVHSYDGDYNPIHDHGTKTIMGISTTAWTKVPKQIGAKAEANTPTYSLYNESGHSDGCITFQYGMNSVLDSERLRPPQSFVMTPEVGKLLVFPSWLQHMVYPFKGEGERRTIASNLNCWDIIEKE
;
A
#
# COMPACT_ATOMS: atom_id res chain seq x y z
N HIS A 1 -10.59 4.82 15.57
CA HIS A 1 -10.07 4.20 14.35
C HIS A 1 -9.40 2.87 14.74
N SER A 2 -9.96 1.76 14.29
CA SER A 2 -9.31 0.47 14.44
C SER A 2 -8.50 0.21 13.17
N LEU A 3 -7.17 0.20 13.28
CA LEU A 3 -6.32 -0.30 12.24
C LEU A 3 -6.62 -1.79 12.02
N VAL A 4 -6.76 -2.22 10.78
CA VAL A 4 -7.22 -3.58 10.44
C VAL A 4 -6.15 -4.67 10.59
N GLY A 5 -4.89 -4.28 10.77
CA GLY A 5 -3.76 -5.20 10.86
C GLY A 5 -3.94 -6.25 11.96
N GLN A 6 -3.68 -7.50 11.61
CA GLN A 6 -3.54 -8.60 12.55
C GLN A 6 -2.07 -8.68 12.98
N ILE A 7 -1.70 -7.72 13.81
CA ILE A 7 -0.32 -7.53 14.27
C ILE A 7 -0.24 -8.06 15.70
N HIS A 8 0.39 -9.20 15.86
CA HIS A 8 0.49 -9.90 17.14
C HIS A 8 1.88 -9.81 17.77
N LYS A 9 2.90 -9.71 16.94
CA LYS A 9 4.30 -9.63 17.38
C LYS A 9 4.87 -8.23 17.19
N GLY A 10 4.25 -7.45 16.34
CA GLY A 10 4.62 -6.07 16.06
C GLY A 10 3.65 -5.06 16.65
N GLU A 11 3.61 -3.90 16.04
CA GLU A 11 2.75 -2.80 16.46
C GLU A 11 2.37 -1.90 15.29
N GLN A 12 1.32 -1.13 15.49
CA GLN A 12 0.89 -0.06 14.60
C GLN A 12 0.84 1.24 15.40
N LEU A 13 1.62 2.22 14.99
CA LEU A 13 1.77 3.48 15.71
C LEU A 13 1.26 4.64 14.88
N LEU A 14 0.30 5.37 15.41
CA LEU A 14 -0.12 6.64 14.83
C LEU A 14 1.02 7.65 14.97
N LEU A 15 1.36 8.30 13.87
CA LEU A 15 2.40 9.32 13.83
C LEU A 15 1.74 10.70 13.85
N ASP A 16 2.30 11.59 14.66
CA ASP A 16 1.86 12.97 14.68
C ASP A 16 2.32 13.68 13.41
N HIS A 17 1.41 13.97 12.52
CA HIS A 17 1.72 14.64 11.26
C HIS A 17 2.04 16.14 11.44
N GLU A 18 1.80 16.71 12.61
CA GLU A 18 2.21 18.08 12.96
C GLU A 18 3.63 18.15 13.55
N ASP A 19 4.25 17.01 13.86
CA ASP A 19 5.64 16.95 14.32
C ASP A 19 6.59 17.52 13.25
N GLU A 20 7.51 18.39 13.68
CA GLU A 20 8.48 19.04 12.80
C GLU A 20 9.31 18.04 11.96
N ARG A 21 9.57 16.85 12.51
CA ARG A 21 10.29 15.78 11.83
C ARG A 21 9.51 15.18 10.66
N MET A 22 8.20 15.37 10.63
CA MET A 22 7.32 14.89 9.57
C MET A 22 7.09 15.91 8.45
N ILE A 23 7.50 17.15 8.60
CA ILE A 23 7.19 18.25 7.66
C ILE A 23 7.63 17.90 6.23
N GLU A 24 8.85 17.44 6.05
CA GLU A 24 9.39 17.12 4.72
C GLU A 24 8.67 15.90 4.10
N TYR A 25 8.41 14.87 4.90
CA TYR A 25 7.64 13.71 4.47
C TYR A 25 6.22 14.13 4.07
N ASN A 26 5.56 14.93 4.88
CA ASN A 26 4.19 15.40 4.64
C ASN A 26 4.09 16.20 3.33
N LYS A 27 5.02 17.12 3.10
CA LYS A 27 5.07 17.86 1.82
C LYS A 27 5.28 16.93 0.65
N PHE A 28 6.18 15.97 0.78
CA PHE A 28 6.50 15.02 -0.27
C PHE A 28 5.28 14.16 -0.65
N VAL A 29 4.61 13.54 0.31
CA VAL A 29 3.45 12.69 0.01
C VAL A 29 2.25 13.48 -0.48
N CYS A 30 2.03 14.71 0.01
CA CYS A 30 0.98 15.59 -0.51
C CYS A 30 1.23 15.97 -1.98
N ASN A 31 2.46 16.29 -2.34
CA ASN A 31 2.82 16.58 -3.73
C ASN A 31 2.64 15.35 -4.63
N LEU A 32 3.09 14.18 -4.19
CA LEU A 32 2.86 12.93 -4.92
C LEU A 32 1.37 12.62 -5.10
N GLY A 33 0.56 12.86 -4.08
CA GLY A 33 -0.89 12.71 -4.16
C GLY A 33 -1.49 13.64 -5.21
N ALA A 34 -1.06 14.90 -5.24
CA ALA A 34 -1.49 15.87 -6.25
C ALA A 34 -1.07 15.46 -7.67
N ASP A 35 0.18 15.01 -7.84
CA ASP A 35 0.70 14.53 -9.11
C ASP A 35 -0.07 13.30 -9.61
N TYR A 36 -0.38 12.37 -8.70
CA TYR A 36 -1.19 11.18 -9.02
C TYR A 36 -2.58 11.57 -9.54
N ILE A 37 -3.27 12.49 -8.85
CA ILE A 37 -4.59 12.97 -9.27
C ILE A 37 -4.49 13.65 -10.63
N ASN A 38 -3.53 14.52 -10.84
CA ASN A 38 -3.33 15.22 -12.12
C ASN A 38 -2.99 14.25 -13.25
N TYR A 39 -2.18 13.24 -12.99
CA TYR A 39 -1.88 12.19 -13.97
C TYR A 39 -3.15 11.42 -14.35
N PHE A 40 -3.94 11.01 -13.37
CA PHE A 40 -5.19 10.29 -13.61
C PHE A 40 -6.20 11.16 -14.39
N ALA A 41 -6.29 12.44 -14.04
CA ALA A 41 -7.11 13.41 -14.73
C ALA A 41 -6.72 13.59 -16.20
N SER A 42 -5.42 13.67 -16.47
CA SER A 42 -4.89 13.84 -17.83
C SER A 42 -5.09 12.61 -18.72
N SER A 43 -5.26 11.42 -18.13
CA SER A 43 -5.49 10.16 -18.84
C SER A 43 -6.95 9.91 -19.25
N GLY A 44 -7.81 10.92 -19.21
CA GLY A 44 -9.17 10.87 -19.76
C GLY A 44 -10.31 10.87 -18.73
N ALA A 45 -10.01 11.01 -17.44
CA ALA A 45 -11.05 11.07 -16.40
C ALA A 45 -11.78 12.44 -16.35
N GLY A 46 -11.36 13.44 -17.13
CA GLY A 46 -11.99 14.76 -17.21
C GLY A 46 -11.97 15.58 -15.92
N MET A 47 -11.02 15.27 -15.04
CA MET A 47 -10.93 15.87 -13.71
C MET A 47 -9.57 16.55 -13.55
N LYS A 48 -9.53 17.73 -12.99
CA LYS A 48 -8.30 18.49 -12.80
C LYS A 48 -8.27 19.16 -11.43
N LEU A 49 -7.15 19.05 -10.72
CA LEU A 49 -6.96 19.80 -9.47
C LEU A 49 -6.73 21.27 -9.80
N LYS A 50 -7.52 22.16 -9.23
CA LYS A 50 -7.30 23.60 -9.31
C LYS A 50 -6.01 24.02 -8.61
N ASN A 51 -5.66 23.36 -7.51
CA ASN A 51 -4.52 23.71 -6.69
C ASN A 51 -3.97 22.47 -5.95
N PRO A 52 -2.70 22.08 -6.15
CA PRO A 52 -2.06 20.98 -5.43
C PRO A 52 -2.09 21.12 -3.90
N LYS A 53 -2.18 22.33 -3.36
CA LYS A 53 -2.27 22.59 -1.92
C LYS A 53 -3.55 22.09 -1.27
N GLN A 54 -4.48 21.56 -2.05
CA GLN A 54 -5.76 21.01 -1.60
C GLN A 54 -5.65 19.55 -1.15
N VAL A 55 -4.54 18.89 -1.45
CA VAL A 55 -4.25 17.56 -0.92
C VAL A 55 -3.64 17.71 0.47
N ARG A 56 -4.28 17.08 1.45
CA ARG A 56 -3.87 17.15 2.86
C ARG A 56 -3.84 15.76 3.47
N ILE A 57 -2.89 15.55 4.37
CA ILE A 57 -2.84 14.35 5.18
C ILE A 57 -4.03 14.35 6.14
N ASP A 58 -4.70 13.20 6.20
CA ASP A 58 -5.70 12.91 7.21
C ASP A 58 -5.05 12.21 8.40
N GLU A 59 -4.28 11.17 8.12
CA GLU A 59 -3.56 10.42 9.14
C GLU A 59 -2.31 9.75 8.55
N THR A 60 -1.31 9.56 9.38
CA THR A 60 -0.09 8.82 9.06
C THR A 60 0.22 7.84 10.19
N TRP A 61 0.61 6.63 9.83
CA TRP A 61 0.98 5.59 10.81
C TRP A 61 2.14 4.75 10.32
N SER A 62 2.86 4.15 11.25
CA SER A 62 3.83 3.10 10.94
C SER A 62 3.26 1.73 11.29
N VAL A 63 3.63 0.73 10.50
CA VAL A 63 3.31 -0.67 10.74
C VAL A 63 4.61 -1.44 10.89
N HIS A 64 4.79 -2.06 12.03
CA HIS A 64 5.92 -2.90 12.38
C HIS A 64 5.43 -4.34 12.40
N SER A 65 5.77 -5.11 11.40
CA SER A 65 5.31 -6.49 11.23
C SER A 65 6.46 -7.46 11.38
N TYR A 66 6.18 -8.57 12.05
CA TYR A 66 7.10 -9.68 12.24
C TYR A 66 6.46 -10.98 11.72
N ASP A 67 7.16 -12.08 11.89
CA ASP A 67 6.74 -13.42 11.48
C ASP A 67 5.27 -13.72 11.81
N GLY A 68 4.45 -13.92 10.79
CA GLY A 68 3.02 -14.20 10.88
C GLY A 68 2.09 -13.00 10.96
N ASP A 69 2.61 -11.78 11.17
CA ASP A 69 1.81 -10.57 11.14
C ASP A 69 1.36 -10.22 9.71
N TYR A 70 0.12 -9.78 9.54
CA TYR A 70 -0.44 -9.46 8.22
C TYR A 70 -1.54 -8.39 8.29
N ASN A 71 -1.89 -7.83 7.15
CA ASN A 71 -3.08 -7.00 7.01
C ASN A 71 -4.10 -7.75 6.15
N PRO A 72 -5.31 -8.07 6.65
CA PRO A 72 -6.37 -8.65 5.86
C PRO A 72 -6.80 -7.72 4.72
N ILE A 73 -7.60 -8.24 3.79
CA ILE A 73 -8.13 -7.43 2.70
C ILE A 73 -8.99 -6.29 3.25
N HIS A 74 -8.71 -5.08 2.81
CA HIS A 74 -9.38 -3.86 3.23
C HIS A 74 -9.19 -2.74 2.21
N ASP A 75 -9.93 -1.68 2.39
CA ASP A 75 -9.72 -0.38 1.76
C ASP A 75 -9.69 0.71 2.84
N HIS A 76 -9.48 1.94 2.42
CA HIS A 76 -9.47 3.08 3.33
C HIS A 76 -10.67 3.98 3.05
N GLY A 77 -11.42 4.31 4.10
CA GLY A 77 -12.45 5.32 4.05
C GLY A 77 -11.87 6.70 3.70
N THR A 78 -12.65 7.50 3.02
CA THR A 78 -12.25 8.87 2.67
C THR A 78 -13.24 9.89 3.21
N LYS A 79 -12.74 11.06 3.60
CA LYS A 79 -13.57 12.20 3.99
C LYS A 79 -13.99 13.05 2.79
N THR A 80 -13.40 12.80 1.64
CA THR A 80 -13.65 13.51 0.39
C THR A 80 -13.89 12.52 -0.74
N ILE A 81 -14.41 13.02 -1.86
CA ILE A 81 -14.65 12.21 -3.06
C ILE A 81 -13.35 11.55 -3.57
N MET A 82 -12.22 12.22 -3.34
CA MET A 82 -10.91 11.72 -3.77
C MET A 82 -10.02 11.51 -2.55
N GLY A 83 -9.94 10.27 -2.15
CA GLY A 83 -8.97 9.81 -1.16
C GLY A 83 -7.82 9.07 -1.83
N ILE A 84 -6.64 9.30 -1.34
CA ILE A 84 -5.41 8.64 -1.79
C ILE A 84 -4.73 8.02 -0.58
N SER A 85 -4.23 6.83 -0.75
CA SER A 85 -3.39 6.15 0.23
C SER A 85 -1.98 6.00 -0.29
N THR A 86 -1.03 6.08 0.62
CA THR A 86 0.39 5.83 0.32
C THR A 86 0.94 4.79 1.28
N THR A 87 1.93 4.03 0.83
CA THR A 87 2.73 3.17 1.68
C THR A 87 4.17 3.17 1.23
N ALA A 88 5.09 3.38 2.16
CA ALA A 88 6.53 3.37 1.92
C ALA A 88 7.19 2.32 2.80
N TRP A 89 8.14 1.56 2.24
CA TRP A 89 8.91 0.58 3.02
C TRP A 89 10.21 1.18 3.54
N THR A 90 10.37 1.16 4.86
CA THR A 90 11.59 1.64 5.53
C THR A 90 12.48 0.50 5.99
N LYS A 91 11.93 -0.72 6.09
CA LYS A 91 12.66 -1.92 6.44
C LYS A 91 11.98 -3.15 5.82
N VAL A 92 12.77 -4.03 5.24
CA VAL A 92 12.29 -5.26 4.60
C VAL A 92 13.24 -6.40 4.96
N PRO A 93 12.75 -7.51 5.54
CA PRO A 93 13.55 -8.71 5.80
C PRO A 93 14.09 -9.32 4.51
N LYS A 94 15.29 -9.88 4.55
CA LYS A 94 15.99 -10.40 3.36
C LYS A 94 15.25 -11.53 2.66
N GLN A 95 14.46 -12.31 3.38
CA GLN A 95 13.73 -13.45 2.82
C GLN A 95 12.48 -13.01 2.03
N ILE A 96 11.99 -11.80 2.21
CA ILE A 96 10.85 -11.29 1.44
C ILE A 96 11.30 -10.99 0.03
N GLY A 97 10.62 -11.59 -0.96
CA GLY A 97 10.97 -11.44 -2.37
C GLY A 97 12.20 -12.23 -2.81
N ALA A 98 12.86 -12.92 -1.89
CA ALA A 98 13.92 -13.87 -2.24
C ALA A 98 13.27 -15.02 -3.01
N LYS A 99 13.79 -15.31 -4.20
CA LYS A 99 13.41 -16.52 -4.93
C LYS A 99 13.98 -17.70 -4.17
N ALA A 100 13.11 -18.60 -3.68
CA ALA A 100 13.57 -19.89 -3.20
C ALA A 100 14.35 -20.56 -4.33
N GLU A 101 15.59 -20.98 -4.06
CA GLU A 101 16.37 -21.72 -5.05
C GLU A 101 15.70 -23.07 -5.26
N ALA A 102 15.20 -23.30 -6.46
CA ALA A 102 14.64 -24.58 -6.84
C ALA A 102 15.68 -25.68 -6.58
N ASN A 103 15.24 -26.77 -5.94
CA ASN A 103 16.07 -27.94 -5.59
C ASN A 103 16.99 -27.80 -4.36
N THR A 104 16.81 -26.82 -3.52
CA THR A 104 17.43 -26.83 -2.19
C THR A 104 16.62 -27.71 -1.23
N PRO A 105 17.26 -28.38 -0.24
CA PRO A 105 16.55 -29.15 0.79
C PRO A 105 15.56 -28.32 1.60
N THR A 106 15.70 -27.00 1.56
CA THR A 106 14.85 -26.01 2.21
C THR A 106 13.63 -25.60 1.36
N TYR A 107 13.52 -26.07 0.12
CA TYR A 107 12.37 -25.81 -0.74
C TYR A 107 11.17 -26.62 -0.25
N SER A 108 10.43 -26.04 0.65
CA SER A 108 9.22 -26.63 1.24
C SER A 108 8.04 -25.68 1.10
N LEU A 109 6.99 -26.15 0.44
CA LEU A 109 5.73 -25.41 0.28
C LEU A 109 5.07 -25.05 1.64
N TYR A 110 5.47 -25.71 2.71
CA TYR A 110 4.82 -25.58 4.01
C TYR A 110 5.65 -24.88 5.08
N ASN A 111 6.96 -24.84 4.93
CA ASN A 111 7.88 -24.38 5.98
C ASN A 111 8.63 -23.11 5.64
N GLU A 112 8.51 -22.61 4.42
CA GLU A 112 9.22 -21.41 3.95
C GLU A 112 8.25 -20.33 3.53
N SER A 113 8.77 -19.11 3.45
CA SER A 113 8.02 -17.99 2.89
C SER A 113 7.67 -18.27 1.43
N GLY A 114 6.39 -18.18 1.11
CA GLY A 114 5.91 -18.31 -0.26
C GLY A 114 6.34 -17.11 -1.12
N HIS A 115 6.16 -17.24 -2.43
CA HIS A 115 6.53 -16.21 -3.40
C HIS A 115 5.89 -14.84 -3.12
N SER A 116 4.69 -14.84 -2.53
CA SER A 116 3.93 -13.62 -2.21
C SER A 116 4.04 -13.18 -0.75
N ASP A 117 4.76 -13.93 0.07
CA ASP A 117 4.87 -13.64 1.49
C ASP A 117 5.49 -12.27 1.72
N GLY A 118 4.90 -11.51 2.67
CA GLY A 118 5.29 -10.15 2.96
C GLY A 118 4.96 -9.12 1.87
N CYS A 119 4.46 -9.56 0.71
CA CYS A 119 4.06 -8.69 -0.38
C CYS A 119 2.71 -8.01 -0.09
N ILE A 120 2.51 -6.86 -0.71
CA ILE A 120 1.20 -6.24 -0.81
C ILE A 120 0.53 -6.70 -2.11
N THR A 121 -0.75 -7.05 -2.05
CA THR A 121 -1.55 -7.33 -3.23
C THR A 121 -2.74 -6.39 -3.31
N PHE A 122 -2.99 -5.87 -4.50
CA PHE A 122 -4.13 -5.04 -4.82
C PHE A 122 -5.15 -5.86 -5.61
N GLN A 123 -6.44 -5.65 -5.31
CA GLN A 123 -7.54 -6.31 -5.99
C GLN A 123 -8.52 -5.28 -6.53
N TYR A 124 -8.80 -5.35 -7.82
CA TYR A 124 -9.70 -4.42 -8.52
C TYR A 124 -10.76 -5.14 -9.36
N GLY A 125 -11.02 -6.40 -9.03
CA GLY A 125 -12.05 -7.22 -9.65
C GLY A 125 -12.03 -8.66 -9.12
N MET A 126 -12.80 -9.54 -9.73
CA MET A 126 -12.80 -10.96 -9.39
C MET A 126 -11.64 -11.67 -10.07
N ASN A 127 -10.81 -12.34 -9.28
CA ASN A 127 -9.73 -13.19 -9.74
C ASN A 127 -10.14 -14.66 -9.67
N SER A 128 -10.02 -15.37 -10.79
CA SER A 128 -10.24 -16.80 -10.87
C SER A 128 -9.09 -17.42 -11.68
N VAL A 129 -8.69 -18.61 -11.31
CA VAL A 129 -7.72 -19.40 -12.11
C VAL A 129 -8.20 -19.64 -13.54
N LEU A 130 -9.51 -19.52 -13.78
CA LEU A 130 -10.12 -19.65 -15.11
C LEU A 130 -10.14 -18.33 -15.89
N ASP A 131 -9.64 -17.22 -15.34
CA ASP A 131 -9.73 -15.92 -16.01
C ASP A 131 -8.88 -15.88 -17.29
N SER A 132 -7.70 -16.52 -17.28
CA SER A 132 -6.87 -16.64 -18.48
C SER A 132 -7.55 -17.48 -19.56
N GLU A 133 -8.23 -18.56 -19.19
CA GLU A 133 -8.99 -19.41 -20.11
C GLU A 133 -10.22 -18.70 -20.67
N ARG A 134 -10.77 -17.75 -19.92
CA ARG A 134 -11.92 -16.93 -20.33
C ARG A 134 -11.49 -15.63 -21.01
N LEU A 135 -10.21 -15.45 -21.30
CA LEU A 135 -9.64 -14.24 -21.87
C LEU A 135 -9.92 -12.97 -21.04
N ARG A 136 -10.03 -13.11 -19.73
CA ARG A 136 -10.21 -11.98 -18.82
C ARG A 136 -8.84 -11.41 -18.43
N PRO A 137 -8.68 -10.07 -18.38
CA PRO A 137 -7.45 -9.49 -17.89
C PRO A 137 -7.25 -9.82 -16.40
N PRO A 138 -6.00 -9.89 -15.94
CA PRO A 138 -5.71 -10.00 -14.51
C PRO A 138 -6.37 -8.87 -13.72
N GLN A 139 -6.96 -9.21 -12.59
CA GLN A 139 -7.68 -8.26 -11.73
C GLN A 139 -7.05 -8.13 -10.35
N SER A 140 -5.81 -8.54 -10.25
CA SER A 140 -4.98 -8.32 -9.07
C SER A 140 -3.55 -8.00 -9.47
N PHE A 141 -2.85 -7.34 -8.59
CA PHE A 141 -1.46 -6.98 -8.76
C PHE A 141 -0.70 -7.19 -7.45
N VAL A 142 0.37 -7.95 -7.50
CA VAL A 142 1.24 -8.22 -6.35
C VAL A 142 2.51 -7.40 -6.47
N MET A 143 2.86 -6.69 -5.41
CA MET A 143 4.07 -5.88 -5.34
C MET A 143 4.98 -6.39 -4.23
N THR A 144 6.18 -6.73 -4.59
CA THR A 144 7.25 -7.05 -3.63
C THR A 144 7.72 -5.77 -2.94
N PRO A 145 7.80 -5.78 -1.60
CA PRO A 145 8.34 -4.66 -0.85
C PRO A 145 9.83 -4.45 -1.13
N GLU A 146 10.23 -3.20 -1.15
CA GLU A 146 11.61 -2.79 -1.36
C GLU A 146 11.87 -1.51 -0.57
N VAL A 147 12.96 -1.47 0.19
CA VAL A 147 13.30 -0.29 1.00
C VAL A 147 13.48 0.93 0.09
N GLY A 148 12.84 2.03 0.47
CA GLY A 148 12.84 3.28 -0.29
C GLY A 148 11.78 3.37 -1.39
N LYS A 149 11.06 2.28 -1.69
CA LYS A 149 9.91 2.32 -2.60
C LYS A 149 8.69 2.89 -1.87
N LEU A 150 7.95 3.75 -2.56
CA LEU A 150 6.69 4.30 -2.12
C LEU A 150 5.62 4.02 -3.19
N LEU A 151 4.46 3.59 -2.75
CA LEU A 151 3.27 3.42 -3.59
C LEU A 151 2.25 4.51 -3.29
N VAL A 152 1.58 4.95 -4.35
CA VAL A 152 0.44 5.87 -4.30
C VAL A 152 -0.72 5.19 -5.02
N PHE A 153 -1.88 5.11 -4.37
CA PHE A 153 -3.05 4.45 -4.92
C PHE A 153 -4.35 5.07 -4.37
N PRO A 154 -5.48 4.93 -5.09
CA PRO A 154 -6.74 5.45 -4.59
C PRO A 154 -7.18 4.68 -3.34
N SER A 155 -7.71 5.39 -2.35
CA SER A 155 -8.06 4.81 -1.05
C SER A 155 -9.12 3.72 -1.13
N TRP A 156 -9.98 3.74 -2.14
CA TRP A 156 -10.99 2.71 -2.37
C TRP A 156 -10.42 1.37 -2.88
N LEU A 157 -9.16 1.36 -3.32
CA LEU A 157 -8.55 0.16 -3.90
C LEU A 157 -8.28 -0.87 -2.81
N GLN A 158 -8.97 -2.01 -2.90
CA GLN A 158 -8.81 -3.10 -1.97
C GLN A 158 -7.40 -3.67 -2.04
N HIS A 159 -6.82 -3.89 -0.88
CA HIS A 159 -5.49 -4.45 -0.76
C HIS A 159 -5.32 -5.25 0.53
N MET A 160 -4.34 -6.11 0.52
CA MET A 160 -3.92 -6.88 1.68
C MET A 160 -2.40 -7.02 1.70
N VAL A 161 -1.86 -7.33 2.87
CA VAL A 161 -0.44 -7.67 3.04
C VAL A 161 -0.35 -9.09 3.53
N TYR A 162 0.33 -9.94 2.77
CA TYR A 162 0.58 -11.31 3.17
C TYR A 162 1.50 -11.38 4.39
N PRO A 163 1.26 -12.33 5.30
CA PRO A 163 2.23 -12.64 6.34
C PRO A 163 3.54 -13.13 5.69
N PHE A 164 4.61 -13.07 6.43
CA PHE A 164 5.87 -13.70 6.07
C PHE A 164 6.37 -14.56 7.21
N LYS A 165 7.31 -15.45 6.94
CA LYS A 165 7.94 -16.32 7.93
C LYS A 165 9.39 -15.95 8.11
N GLY A 166 9.89 -16.19 9.32
CA GLY A 166 11.29 -16.02 9.67
C GLY A 166 11.59 -14.70 10.38
N GLU A 167 12.86 -14.48 10.62
CA GLU A 167 13.35 -13.37 11.43
C GLU A 167 13.33 -12.04 10.67
N GLY A 168 13.29 -10.97 11.43
CA GLY A 168 13.38 -9.61 10.95
C GLY A 168 12.07 -8.85 11.01
N GLU A 169 12.15 -7.57 10.75
CA GLU A 169 11.05 -6.63 10.80
C GLU A 169 10.75 -6.09 9.40
N ARG A 170 9.48 -6.16 8.99
CA ARG A 170 8.96 -5.42 7.86
C ARG A 170 8.31 -4.15 8.40
N ARG A 171 8.85 -2.99 8.01
CA ARG A 171 8.33 -1.70 8.47
C ARG A 171 7.86 -0.84 7.32
N THR A 172 6.65 -0.31 7.45
CA THR A 172 6.08 0.66 6.51
C THR A 172 5.66 1.92 7.22
N ILE A 173 5.67 3.03 6.47
CA ILE A 173 4.95 4.25 6.82
C ILE A 173 3.83 4.39 5.80
N ALA A 174 2.60 4.53 6.28
CA ALA A 174 1.42 4.69 5.45
C ALA A 174 0.72 6.01 5.78
N SER A 175 0.12 6.63 4.77
CA SER A 175 -0.66 7.86 4.97
C SER A 175 -1.94 7.81 4.15
N ASN A 176 -3.01 8.34 4.74
CA ASN A 176 -4.24 8.68 4.04
C ASN A 176 -4.28 10.18 3.76
N LEU A 177 -4.62 10.51 2.54
CA LEU A 177 -4.69 11.87 2.03
C LEU A 177 -6.09 12.13 1.48
N ASN A 178 -6.58 13.32 1.71
CA ASN A 178 -7.85 13.80 1.17
C ASN A 178 -7.63 15.03 0.30
N CYS A 179 -8.42 15.14 -0.77
CA CYS A 179 -8.49 16.33 -1.59
C CYS A 179 -9.78 17.09 -1.23
N TRP A 180 -9.63 18.30 -0.70
CA TRP A 180 -10.74 19.06 -0.12
C TRP A 180 -11.48 19.96 -1.12
N ASP A 181 -10.94 20.20 -2.29
CA ASP A 181 -11.58 21.03 -3.29
C ASP A 181 -12.12 20.24 -4.48
N ILE A 182 -13.21 20.75 -4.98
CA ILE A 182 -13.98 20.16 -6.05
C ILE A 182 -13.19 20.26 -7.34
N ILE A 183 -13.17 19.16 -8.04
CA ILE A 183 -12.68 19.04 -9.39
C ILE A 183 -13.79 19.52 -10.33
N GLU A 184 -13.53 20.56 -11.07
CA GLU A 184 -14.43 20.96 -12.15
C GLU A 184 -14.20 20.05 -13.36
N LYS A 185 -15.29 19.53 -13.91
CA LYS A 185 -15.27 18.96 -15.26
C LYS A 185 -15.04 20.10 -16.25
N GLU A 186 -14.05 19.97 -17.10
CA GLU A 186 -13.93 20.78 -18.31
C GLU A 186 -15.03 20.39 -19.30
#